data_f505902f4ed78a1dc79a523803a500fd
#
_entry.id   f505902f4ed78a1dc79a523803a500fd
#
_cell.length_a   1.000
_cell.length_b   1.000
_cell.length_c   1.000
_cell.angle_alpha   90.00
_cell.angle_beta   90.00
_cell.angle_gamma   90.00
#
_symmetry.space_group_name_H-M   'P 1'
#
loop_
_entity.id
_entity.type
_entity.pdbx_description
1 polymer ?
#
loop_
_entity_poly.entity_id
_entity_poly.type
_entity_poly.pdbx_seq_one_letter_code
_entity_poly.pdbx_strand_id
1 'polypeptide(L)'
;MITAFYFSIVFAAIMFFVAVVNWVNFRRKLSEVFEMKTILEQAEKEKKLLKEEITRITRVGGIGDSSVMSLISEVSRIENNLYHMQEVSGRKQISKAIDRMKATLRAEDYDIVPLLGTDYCEGMHALVVFVEDENVPPGSSIITSVQKPQVNRGGRMIQAASITVGQNIQ
;
A
#
# COMPACT_ATOMS: atom_id res chain seq x y z
N MET A 1 -58.48 -63.19 6.03
CA MET A 1 -58.18 -62.34 4.84
C MET A 1 -58.44 -60.82 5.10
N ILE A 2 -59.53 -60.44 5.70
CA ILE A 2 -59.98 -59.09 5.93
C ILE A 2 -58.93 -58.24 6.84
N THR A 3 -58.42 -58.90 7.88
CA THR A 3 -57.47 -58.24 8.82
C THR A 3 -56.13 -57.86 8.20
N ALA A 4 -55.59 -58.66 7.28
CA ALA A 4 -54.37 -58.41 6.55
C ALA A 4 -54.48 -57.18 5.58
N PHE A 5 -55.70 -57.06 5.01
CA PHE A 5 -55.99 -55.94 4.09
C PHE A 5 -56.08 -54.60 4.82
N TYR A 6 -56.72 -54.55 6.01
CA TYR A 6 -56.74 -53.36 6.85
C TYR A 6 -55.33 -52.91 7.33
N PHE A 7 -54.46 -53.86 7.68
CA PHE A 7 -53.11 -53.61 8.11
C PHE A 7 -52.28 -53.01 7.01
N SER A 8 -52.46 -53.47 5.77
CA SER A 8 -51.77 -52.91 4.59
C SER A 8 -52.18 -51.46 4.29
N ILE A 9 -53.46 -51.11 4.42
CA ILE A 9 -54.00 -49.80 4.19
C ILE A 9 -53.47 -48.83 5.25
N VAL A 10 -53.47 -49.19 6.54
CA VAL A 10 -52.95 -48.36 7.63
C VAL A 10 -51.47 -48.15 7.47
N PHE A 11 -50.70 -49.18 7.10
CA PHE A 11 -49.28 -49.06 6.85
C PHE A 11 -48.97 -48.10 5.69
N ALA A 12 -49.68 -48.18 4.59
CA ALA A 12 -49.56 -47.29 3.45
C ALA A 12 -49.88 -45.82 3.82
N ALA A 13 -50.92 -45.60 4.64
CA ALA A 13 -51.30 -44.26 5.12
C ALA A 13 -50.21 -43.65 6.03
N ILE A 14 -49.59 -44.43 6.91
CA ILE A 14 -48.47 -43.99 7.76
C ILE A 14 -47.24 -43.62 6.91
N MET A 15 -46.89 -44.47 5.93
CA MET A 15 -45.75 -44.18 5.04
C MET A 15 -45.97 -42.93 4.19
N PHE A 16 -47.20 -42.73 3.71
CA PHE A 16 -47.57 -41.52 2.99
C PHE A 16 -47.46 -40.27 3.88
N PHE A 17 -47.93 -40.32 5.13
CA PHE A 17 -47.83 -39.23 6.09
C PHE A 17 -46.37 -38.88 6.40
N VAL A 18 -45.53 -39.89 6.63
CA VAL A 18 -44.07 -39.68 6.85
C VAL A 18 -43.41 -39.03 5.63
N ALA A 19 -43.77 -39.46 4.42
CA ALA A 19 -43.27 -38.89 3.19
C ALA A 19 -43.66 -37.41 3.03
N VAL A 20 -44.90 -37.04 3.36
CA VAL A 20 -45.40 -35.67 3.32
C VAL A 20 -44.68 -34.78 4.35
N VAL A 21 -44.52 -35.28 5.57
CA VAL A 21 -43.78 -34.53 6.64
C VAL A 21 -42.32 -34.28 6.24
N ASN A 22 -41.65 -35.29 5.70
CA ASN A 22 -40.26 -35.16 5.22
C ASN A 22 -40.18 -34.19 4.04
N TRP A 23 -41.15 -34.21 3.12
CA TRP A 23 -41.18 -33.28 2.00
C TRP A 23 -41.38 -31.81 2.44
N VAL A 24 -42.28 -31.58 3.42
CA VAL A 24 -42.51 -30.24 3.99
C VAL A 24 -41.26 -29.74 4.70
N ASN A 25 -40.62 -30.60 5.50
CA ASN A 25 -39.36 -30.25 6.18
C ASN A 25 -38.22 -29.96 5.19
N PHE A 26 -38.12 -30.71 4.12
CA PHE A 26 -37.15 -30.48 3.05
C PHE A 26 -37.40 -29.14 2.34
N ARG A 27 -38.66 -28.85 2.00
CA ARG A 27 -39.01 -27.55 1.42
C ARG A 27 -38.67 -26.38 2.32
N ARG A 28 -38.88 -26.50 3.64
CA ARG A 28 -38.52 -25.47 4.64
C ARG A 28 -37.01 -25.21 4.68
N LYS A 29 -36.21 -26.26 4.72
CA LYS A 29 -34.77 -26.15 4.66
C LYS A 29 -34.28 -25.56 3.35
N LEU A 30 -34.90 -25.83 2.25
CA LEU A 30 -34.55 -25.29 0.94
C LEU A 30 -34.81 -23.77 0.87
N SER A 31 -35.93 -23.29 1.46
CA SER A 31 -36.21 -21.85 1.53
C SER A 31 -35.24 -21.11 2.42
N GLU A 32 -34.85 -21.68 3.58
CA GLU A 32 -33.84 -21.09 4.49
C GLU A 32 -32.49 -20.96 3.80
N VAL A 33 -32.04 -21.94 3.05
CA VAL A 33 -30.79 -21.91 2.28
C VAL A 33 -30.84 -20.83 1.19
N PHE A 34 -31.99 -20.68 0.53
CA PHE A 34 -32.16 -19.69 -0.52
C PHE A 34 -32.16 -18.25 0.03
N GLU A 35 -32.83 -18.02 1.18
CA GLU A 35 -32.80 -16.73 1.87
C GLU A 35 -31.38 -16.39 2.34
N MET A 36 -30.67 -17.36 2.91
CA MET A 36 -29.29 -17.16 3.37
C MET A 36 -28.35 -16.80 2.21
N LYS A 37 -28.54 -17.42 1.05
CA LYS A 37 -27.77 -17.11 -0.17
C LYS A 37 -28.04 -15.68 -0.66
N THR A 38 -29.29 -15.24 -0.62
CA THR A 38 -29.66 -13.85 -1.03
C THR A 38 -29.06 -12.80 -0.08
N ILE A 39 -29.07 -13.08 1.22
CA ILE A 39 -28.46 -12.22 2.24
C ILE A 39 -26.93 -12.14 2.03
N LEU A 40 -26.29 -13.27 1.73
CA LEU A 40 -24.86 -13.32 1.46
C LEU A 40 -24.47 -12.48 0.23
N GLU A 41 -25.23 -12.61 -0.87
CA GLU A 41 -25.00 -11.82 -2.09
C GLU A 41 -25.21 -10.33 -1.86
N GLN A 42 -26.18 -9.93 -1.03
CA GLN A 42 -26.39 -8.53 -0.64
C GLN A 42 -25.22 -8.02 0.21
N ALA A 43 -24.76 -8.79 1.19
CA ALA A 43 -23.62 -8.42 2.03
C ALA A 43 -22.32 -8.28 1.22
N GLU A 44 -22.11 -9.12 0.21
CA GLU A 44 -20.95 -8.99 -0.69
C GLU A 44 -21.05 -7.72 -1.56
N LYS A 45 -22.23 -7.36 -2.05
CA LYS A 45 -22.44 -6.11 -2.81
C LYS A 45 -22.19 -4.88 -1.94
N GLU A 46 -22.72 -4.86 -0.71
CA GLU A 46 -22.48 -3.77 0.24
C GLU A 46 -21.00 -3.63 0.57
N LYS A 47 -20.32 -4.74 0.84
CA LYS A 47 -18.88 -4.76 1.08
C LYS A 47 -18.07 -4.18 -0.08
N LYS A 48 -18.47 -4.48 -1.32
CA LYS A 48 -17.83 -3.94 -2.52
C LYS A 48 -18.05 -2.44 -2.65
N LEU A 49 -19.28 -1.96 -2.43
CA LEU A 49 -19.61 -0.54 -2.45
C LEU A 49 -18.87 0.23 -1.36
N LEU A 50 -18.83 -0.29 -0.12
CA LEU A 50 -18.05 0.32 0.96
C LEU A 50 -16.56 0.41 0.62
N LYS A 51 -16.01 -0.62 0.00
CA LYS A 51 -14.61 -0.63 -0.41
C LYS A 51 -14.30 0.40 -1.49
N GLU A 52 -15.22 0.58 -2.45
CA GLU A 52 -15.13 1.63 -3.47
C GLU A 52 -15.26 3.04 -2.86
N GLU A 53 -16.18 3.23 -1.90
CA GLU A 53 -16.37 4.48 -1.17
C GLU A 53 -15.15 4.84 -0.31
N ILE A 54 -14.59 3.88 0.44
CA ILE A 54 -13.34 4.07 1.19
C ILE A 54 -12.19 4.46 0.25
N THR A 55 -12.09 3.80 -0.91
CA THR A 55 -11.06 4.13 -1.91
C THR A 55 -11.27 5.55 -2.48
N ARG A 56 -12.52 5.95 -2.67
CA ARG A 56 -12.88 7.29 -3.13
C ARG A 56 -12.57 8.36 -2.07
N ILE A 57 -12.94 8.12 -0.81
CA ILE A 57 -12.67 9.02 0.32
C ILE A 57 -11.16 9.15 0.56
N THR A 58 -10.41 8.05 0.47
CA THR A 58 -8.95 8.05 0.60
C THR A 58 -8.29 8.83 -0.54
N ARG A 59 -8.87 8.82 -1.75
CA ARG A 59 -8.39 9.65 -2.88
C ARG A 59 -8.74 11.14 -2.73
N VAL A 60 -9.89 11.46 -2.13
CA VAL A 60 -10.38 12.85 -2.01
C VAL A 60 -9.86 13.52 -0.73
N GLY A 61 -9.59 12.75 0.33
CA GLY A 61 -9.10 13.26 1.62
C GLY A 61 -7.58 13.28 1.79
N GLY A 62 -6.83 12.64 0.89
CA GLY A 62 -5.36 12.66 0.89
C GLY A 62 -4.84 13.77 -0.02
N ILE A 63 -3.80 14.48 0.43
CA ILE A 63 -2.95 15.27 -0.47
C ILE A 63 -2.59 14.34 -1.63
N GLY A 64 -2.97 14.67 -2.88
CA GLY A 64 -2.75 13.80 -4.03
C GLY A 64 -1.28 13.40 -4.14
N ASP A 65 -0.99 12.18 -4.58
CA ASP A 65 0.39 11.67 -4.71
C ASP A 65 1.32 12.66 -5.41
N SER A 66 0.83 13.43 -6.38
CA SER A 66 1.59 14.49 -7.06
C SER A 66 2.03 15.64 -6.14
N SER A 67 1.15 16.03 -5.20
CA SER A 67 1.47 17.09 -4.22
C SER A 67 2.46 16.59 -3.17
N VAL A 68 2.34 15.32 -2.75
CA VAL A 68 3.31 14.69 -1.85
C VAL A 68 4.68 14.58 -2.53
N MET A 69 4.73 14.16 -3.80
CA MET A 69 5.98 14.08 -4.55
C MET A 69 6.63 15.47 -4.77
N SER A 70 5.83 16.52 -4.96
CA SER A 70 6.32 17.90 -5.01
C SER A 70 6.95 18.31 -3.67
N LEU A 71 6.27 18.04 -2.55
CA LEU A 71 6.79 18.30 -1.20
C LEU A 71 8.11 17.54 -0.93
N ILE A 72 8.17 16.26 -1.31
CA ILE A 72 9.38 15.44 -1.19
C ILE A 72 10.53 16.06 -1.97
N SER A 73 10.28 16.55 -3.19
CA SER A 73 11.29 17.23 -4.02
C SER A 73 11.80 18.51 -3.38
N GLU A 74 10.92 19.29 -2.75
CA GLU A 74 11.33 20.51 -2.02
C GLU A 74 12.15 20.17 -0.77
N VAL A 75 11.77 19.14 -0.01
CA VAL A 75 12.55 18.67 1.14
C VAL A 75 13.96 18.26 0.70
N SER A 76 14.08 17.51 -0.40
CA SER A 76 15.39 17.11 -0.95
C SER A 76 16.21 18.31 -1.43
N ARG A 77 15.57 19.32 -2.05
CA ARG A 77 16.24 20.54 -2.47
C ARG A 77 16.79 21.33 -1.29
N ILE A 78 16.03 21.45 -0.21
CA ILE A 78 16.50 22.12 1.02
C ILE A 78 17.68 21.35 1.62
N GLU A 79 17.63 20.02 1.63
CA GLU A 79 18.70 19.16 2.13
C GLU A 79 19.98 19.31 1.30
N ASN A 80 19.90 19.33 -0.05
CA ASN A 80 21.03 19.63 -0.93
C ASN A 80 21.65 20.98 -0.62
N ASN A 81 20.83 22.04 -0.51
CA ASN A 81 21.32 23.37 -0.20
C ASN A 81 22.03 23.39 1.17
N LEU A 82 21.44 22.71 2.16
CA LEU A 82 22.03 22.62 3.48
C LEU A 82 23.37 21.86 3.47
N TYR A 83 23.51 20.85 2.63
CA TYR A 83 24.75 20.08 2.48
C TYR A 83 25.90 20.94 1.99
N HIS A 84 25.65 21.83 1.03
CA HIS A 84 26.66 22.74 0.45
C HIS A 84 26.87 24.03 1.26
N MET A 85 26.00 24.29 2.25
CA MET A 85 26.18 25.48 3.11
C MET A 85 27.32 25.28 4.11
N GLN A 86 28.10 26.32 4.30
CA GLN A 86 29.06 26.38 5.41
C GLN A 86 28.35 26.35 6.77
N GLU A 87 29.08 26.06 7.84
CA GLU A 87 28.54 26.06 9.20
C GLU A 87 28.00 27.46 9.58
N VAL A 88 26.67 27.57 9.64
CA VAL A 88 25.93 28.78 9.98
C VAL A 88 25.04 28.51 11.19
N SER A 89 24.85 29.56 12.02
CA SER A 89 23.89 29.52 13.12
C SER A 89 22.49 29.11 12.57
N GLY A 90 21.86 28.06 13.13
CA GLY A 90 20.56 27.57 12.70
C GLY A 90 20.59 26.33 11.79
N ARG A 91 21.75 25.94 11.24
CA ARG A 91 21.89 24.73 10.40
C ARG A 91 21.33 23.46 11.08
N LYS A 92 21.67 23.26 12.37
CA LYS A 92 21.18 22.13 13.16
C LYS A 92 19.65 22.14 13.33
N GLN A 93 19.04 23.32 13.49
CA GLN A 93 17.57 23.44 13.61
C GLN A 93 16.90 23.11 12.29
N ILE A 94 17.45 23.53 11.14
CA ILE A 94 16.92 23.20 9.81
C ILE A 94 17.08 21.71 9.55
N SER A 95 18.24 21.10 9.84
CA SER A 95 18.44 19.66 9.71
C SER A 95 17.40 18.86 10.51
N LYS A 96 17.18 19.21 11.78
CA LYS A 96 16.15 18.58 12.61
C LYS A 96 14.72 18.78 12.07
N ALA A 97 14.44 19.89 11.40
CA ALA A 97 13.15 20.11 10.77
C ALA A 97 12.97 19.19 9.55
N ILE A 98 13.99 19.03 8.73
CA ILE A 98 14.02 18.08 7.61
C ILE A 98 13.80 16.64 8.11
N ASP A 99 14.51 16.22 9.17
CA ASP A 99 14.36 14.88 9.74
C ASP A 99 12.92 14.62 10.21
N ARG A 100 12.26 15.61 10.82
CA ARG A 100 10.86 15.51 11.23
C ARG A 100 9.93 15.41 10.02
N MET A 101 10.15 16.20 8.96
CA MET A 101 9.36 16.11 7.73
C MET A 101 9.50 14.72 7.10
N LYS A 102 10.72 14.18 7.02
CA LYS A 102 10.98 12.82 6.54
C LYS A 102 10.28 11.76 7.40
N ALA A 103 10.29 11.93 8.72
CA ALA A 103 9.60 11.03 9.63
C ALA A 103 8.07 11.06 9.42
N THR A 104 7.49 12.25 9.20
CA THR A 104 6.06 12.39 8.89
C THR A 104 5.72 11.71 7.55
N LEU A 105 6.54 11.90 6.52
CA LEU A 105 6.34 11.24 5.21
C LEU A 105 6.45 9.72 5.32
N ARG A 106 7.39 9.22 6.14
CA ARG A 106 7.54 7.78 6.40
C ARG A 106 6.32 7.20 7.14
N ALA A 107 5.68 7.96 8.04
CA ALA A 107 4.44 7.54 8.68
C ALA A 107 3.27 7.40 7.70
N GLU A 108 3.34 8.06 6.53
CA GLU A 108 2.39 7.97 5.40
C GLU A 108 2.89 7.01 4.30
N ASP A 109 3.79 6.08 4.66
CA ASP A 109 4.40 5.07 3.77
C ASP A 109 5.30 5.61 2.65
N TYR A 110 5.73 6.89 2.71
CA TYR A 110 6.71 7.43 1.78
C TYR A 110 8.10 7.43 2.41
N ASP A 111 8.96 6.54 1.96
CA ASP A 111 10.34 6.43 2.43
C ASP A 111 11.31 7.07 1.42
N ILE A 112 12.00 8.14 1.87
CA ILE A 112 13.01 8.84 1.08
C ILE A 112 14.36 8.22 1.41
N VAL A 113 15.01 7.62 0.40
CA VAL A 113 16.32 6.99 0.58
C VAL A 113 17.40 8.06 0.76
N PRO A 114 18.19 8.02 1.86
CA PRO A 114 19.25 9.00 2.12
C PRO A 114 20.46 8.67 1.25
N LEU A 115 20.60 9.35 0.13
CA LEU A 115 21.72 9.15 -0.82
C LEU A 115 22.79 10.23 -0.72
N LEU A 116 22.44 11.45 -0.31
CA LEU A 116 23.34 12.59 -0.28
C LEU A 116 24.50 12.37 0.71
N GLY A 117 25.73 12.56 0.23
CA GLY A 117 26.95 12.36 1.02
C GLY A 117 27.36 10.89 1.21
N THR A 118 26.68 9.95 0.58
CA THR A 118 27.06 8.52 0.62
C THR A 118 27.94 8.14 -0.55
N ASP A 119 28.69 7.05 -0.41
CA ASP A 119 29.48 6.46 -1.49
C ASP A 119 28.58 5.97 -2.62
N TYR A 120 28.99 6.27 -3.85
CA TYR A 120 28.33 5.71 -5.02
C TYR A 120 28.73 4.26 -5.24
N CYS A 121 27.77 3.40 -5.48
CA CYS A 121 27.99 2.01 -5.87
C CYS A 121 27.40 1.74 -7.25
N GLU A 122 28.17 1.02 -8.09
CA GLU A 122 27.63 0.53 -9.37
C GLU A 122 26.40 -0.36 -9.16
N GLY A 123 25.39 -0.21 -10.03
CA GLY A 123 24.13 -0.94 -9.93
C GLY A 123 23.02 -0.23 -9.12
N MET A 124 23.25 0.97 -8.60
CA MET A 124 22.18 1.80 -8.05
C MET A 124 21.15 2.12 -9.13
N HIS A 125 19.85 1.99 -8.80
CA HIS A 125 18.76 2.40 -9.69
C HIS A 125 18.60 3.94 -9.70
N ALA A 126 19.54 4.62 -10.33
CA ALA A 126 19.59 6.07 -10.41
C ALA A 126 20.04 6.54 -11.80
N LEU A 127 19.58 7.72 -12.20
CA LEU A 127 20.23 8.49 -13.27
C LEU A 127 21.44 9.18 -12.67
N VAL A 128 22.62 8.89 -13.18
CA VAL A 128 23.88 9.34 -12.61
C VAL A 128 24.58 10.30 -13.56
N VAL A 129 25.02 11.46 -13.03
CA VAL A 129 25.92 12.39 -13.70
C VAL A 129 27.21 12.43 -12.90
N PHE A 130 28.34 12.11 -13.53
CA PHE A 130 29.66 12.22 -12.91
C PHE A 130 30.25 13.59 -13.16
N VAL A 131 30.83 14.15 -12.12
CA VAL A 131 31.58 15.45 -12.18
C VAL A 131 32.89 15.31 -11.45
N GLU A 132 33.92 15.99 -11.94
CA GLU A 132 35.17 16.10 -11.23
C GLU A 132 34.99 17.06 -10.03
N ASP A 133 35.39 16.62 -8.83
CA ASP A 133 35.23 17.36 -7.59
C ASP A 133 36.46 17.15 -6.69
N GLU A 134 37.29 18.16 -6.59
CA GLU A 134 38.49 18.13 -5.76
C GLU A 134 38.22 18.07 -4.25
N ASN A 135 36.98 18.34 -3.82
CA ASN A 135 36.57 18.19 -2.41
C ASN A 135 36.31 16.77 -2.01
N VAL A 136 36.20 15.84 -3.00
CA VAL A 136 36.03 14.40 -2.76
C VAL A 136 37.41 13.79 -2.54
N PRO A 137 37.57 12.86 -1.58
CA PRO A 137 38.84 12.17 -1.38
C PRO A 137 39.34 11.47 -2.64
N PRO A 138 40.66 11.47 -2.91
CA PRO A 138 41.23 10.80 -4.08
C PRO A 138 40.83 9.34 -4.17
N GLY A 139 40.41 8.92 -5.37
CA GLY A 139 39.94 7.53 -5.64
C GLY A 139 38.55 7.19 -5.12
N SER A 140 37.81 8.19 -4.57
CA SER A 140 36.44 8.00 -4.08
C SER A 140 35.43 8.55 -5.08
N SER A 141 34.20 8.03 -5.00
CA SER A 141 33.05 8.50 -5.74
C SER A 141 31.91 8.73 -4.76
N ILE A 142 31.55 9.98 -4.50
CA ILE A 142 30.56 10.38 -3.49
C ILE A 142 29.39 11.07 -4.16
N ILE A 143 28.18 10.78 -3.70
CA ILE A 143 26.97 11.47 -4.15
C ILE A 143 26.94 12.88 -3.56
N THR A 144 27.28 13.87 -4.38
CA THR A 144 27.39 15.27 -3.95
C THR A 144 26.10 16.06 -4.14
N SER A 145 25.17 15.57 -4.97
CA SER A 145 23.88 16.22 -5.15
C SER A 145 22.79 15.21 -5.54
N VAL A 146 21.56 15.46 -5.09
CA VAL A 146 20.37 14.66 -5.41
C VAL A 146 19.32 15.58 -6.04
N GLN A 147 19.20 15.57 -7.38
CA GLN A 147 18.22 16.38 -8.13
C GLN A 147 16.82 15.85 -7.96
N LYS A 148 16.67 14.49 -7.95
CA LYS A 148 15.44 13.80 -7.60
C LYS A 148 15.75 12.72 -6.58
N PRO A 149 15.06 12.69 -5.44
CA PRO A 149 15.29 11.64 -4.44
C PRO A 149 14.71 10.32 -4.93
N GLN A 150 15.29 9.20 -4.52
CA GLN A 150 14.64 7.91 -4.58
C GLN A 150 13.54 7.86 -3.53
N VAL A 151 12.34 7.48 -3.96
CA VAL A 151 11.19 7.34 -3.07
C VAL A 151 10.62 5.95 -3.19
N ASN A 152 10.44 5.29 -2.05
CA ASN A 152 9.72 4.03 -1.93
C ASN A 152 8.37 4.27 -1.26
N ARG A 153 7.34 3.51 -1.65
CA ARG A 153 6.03 3.48 -1.01
C ARG A 153 5.58 2.04 -0.82
N GLY A 154 5.25 1.67 0.42
CA GLY A 154 4.89 0.30 0.73
C GLY A 154 5.94 -0.74 0.29
N GLY A 155 7.22 -0.40 0.41
CA GLY A 155 8.34 -1.25 0.00
C GLY A 155 8.62 -1.32 -1.50
N ARG A 156 7.89 -0.56 -2.34
CA ARG A 156 8.12 -0.47 -3.79
C ARG A 156 8.69 0.88 -4.16
N MET A 157 9.71 0.90 -5.02
CA MET A 157 10.23 2.12 -5.60
C MET A 157 9.19 2.75 -6.53
N ILE A 158 8.75 3.97 -6.21
CA ILE A 158 7.82 4.77 -7.03
C ILE A 158 8.52 5.89 -7.79
N GLN A 159 9.72 6.27 -7.36
CA GLN A 159 10.59 7.22 -8.04
C GLN A 159 12.04 6.78 -7.94
N ALA A 160 12.73 6.68 -9.07
CA ALA A 160 14.17 6.47 -9.14
C ALA A 160 14.92 7.79 -8.84
N ALA A 161 16.12 7.68 -8.28
CA ALA A 161 16.96 8.83 -8.02
C ALA A 161 17.52 9.43 -9.31
N SER A 162 17.80 10.76 -9.26
CA SER A 162 18.71 11.45 -10.18
C SER A 162 19.77 12.14 -9.35
N ILE A 163 21.02 11.75 -9.53
CA ILE A 163 22.14 12.12 -8.65
C ILE A 163 23.34 12.65 -9.43
N THR A 164 24.09 13.49 -8.78
CA THR A 164 25.44 13.86 -9.22
C THR A 164 26.46 13.19 -8.31
N VAL A 165 27.44 12.54 -8.91
CA VAL A 165 28.54 11.88 -8.23
C VAL A 165 29.82 12.68 -8.47
N GLY A 166 30.39 13.20 -7.41
CA GLY A 166 31.71 13.80 -7.42
C GLY A 166 32.77 12.70 -7.42
N GLN A 167 33.74 12.84 -8.30
CA GLN A 167 34.92 11.97 -8.38
C GLN A 167 36.19 12.77 -8.34
N ASN A 168 37.17 12.33 -7.56
CA ASN A 168 38.53 12.87 -7.60
C ASN A 168 39.41 11.83 -8.32
N ILE A 169 39.84 12.18 -9.54
CA ILE A 169 40.58 11.31 -10.45
C ILE A 169 42.10 11.42 -10.25
N GLN A 170 42.55 12.23 -9.28
CA GLN A 170 43.96 12.42 -8.98
C GLN A 170 44.58 11.26 -8.21
#